data_e93f918a2d7d72a628ae45a58d534c11
#
_entry.id   e93f918a2d7d72a628ae45a58d534c11
#
_cell.length_a   1.000
_cell.length_b   1.000
_cell.length_c   1.000
_cell.angle_alpha   90.00
_cell.angle_beta   90.00
_cell.angle_gamma   90.00
#
_symmetry.space_group_name_H-M   'P 1'
#
loop_
_entity.id
_entity.type
_entity.pdbx_description
1 polymer ?
#
loop_
_entity_poly.entity_id
_entity_poly.type
_entity_poly.pdbx_seq_one_letter_code
_entity_poly.pdbx_strand_id
1 'polypeptide(L)'
;MNHYDNLLNLSCDTTIATEKDGYYTFKETVFYGEKGGMPGDKGTINGQDVIDLKWENDILYHKVDGTLQNPIHMEVDKETRIINTTVQSAYHLLDGYYGKMGLYIVAIGVTSPENQWYEVNSKDLDEKHLQKVQEFMNDTLLQDIPAEFTYYKGSEYPNPKYANHDEVRVVTFGDIDSQPCGTPHVNNVNQIGSFIILGSEKTSRGTRIYTTVSWATNIKLKKYYNLIQELHKMLNGKEDDILENVQTLRNANKTYKKQVEELQKELTAYKVKEILQMEDTVLVDVVEASLLRTVSQALLNEVSSTKILLTTSNDNNDFAIISPEGKARNIYAAIQESLEASGGGSPKIVTARSSKPKQEVIELLQKTI
;
A
#
# COMPACT_ATOMS: atom_id res chain seq x y z
N MET A 1 39.70 -7.38 3.84
CA MET A 1 38.45 -8.15 3.65
C MET A 1 37.44 -7.53 4.59
N ASN A 2 36.32 -7.02 4.07
CA ASN A 2 35.29 -6.44 4.91
C ASN A 2 34.52 -7.54 5.67
N HIS A 3 33.96 -7.23 6.85
CA HIS A 3 33.16 -8.19 7.61
C HIS A 3 32.00 -8.76 6.80
N TYR A 4 31.41 -7.98 5.90
CA TYR A 4 30.30 -8.36 5.04
C TYR A 4 30.70 -9.09 3.74
N ASP A 5 31.97 -9.38 3.52
CA ASP A 5 32.41 -10.29 2.45
C ASP A 5 32.03 -11.78 2.74
N ASN A 6 31.50 -12.04 3.91
CA ASN A 6 30.83 -13.30 4.24
C ASN A 6 29.39 -13.00 4.70
N LEU A 7 28.40 -13.48 3.92
CA LEU A 7 26.97 -13.30 4.17
C LEU A 7 26.53 -13.67 5.60
N LEU A 8 27.15 -14.70 6.19
CA LEU A 8 26.80 -15.21 7.52
C LEU A 8 27.65 -14.64 8.64
N ASN A 9 28.52 -13.66 8.38
CA ASN A 9 29.22 -12.94 9.43
C ASN A 9 28.29 -11.87 10.02
N LEU A 10 27.51 -12.27 11.02
CA LEU A 10 26.41 -11.48 11.56
C LEU A 10 26.69 -10.88 12.94
N SER A 11 27.82 -11.26 13.58
CA SER A 11 28.15 -10.76 14.92
C SER A 11 29.64 -10.48 15.07
N CYS A 12 29.98 -9.56 15.93
CA CYS A 12 31.37 -9.33 16.36
C CYS A 12 31.43 -8.76 17.79
N ASP A 13 32.53 -9.04 18.46
CA ASP A 13 32.90 -8.41 19.72
C ASP A 13 33.91 -7.29 19.45
N THR A 14 33.69 -6.11 20.01
CA THR A 14 34.51 -4.93 19.75
C THR A 14 34.57 -3.98 20.97
N THR A 15 35.10 -2.79 20.78
CA THR A 15 35.11 -1.73 21.80
C THR A 15 34.73 -0.39 21.18
N ILE A 16 34.15 0.49 21.98
CA ILE A 16 33.86 1.88 21.61
C ILE A 16 35.18 2.59 21.28
N ALA A 17 35.24 3.23 20.12
CA ALA A 17 36.35 4.09 19.75
C ALA A 17 36.06 5.56 20.09
N THR A 18 34.89 6.07 19.73
CA THR A 18 34.41 7.42 20.08
C THR A 18 32.92 7.44 20.37
N GLU A 19 32.50 8.44 21.15
CA GLU A 19 31.09 8.80 21.31
C GLU A 19 30.94 10.30 21.07
N LYS A 20 29.93 10.67 20.26
CA LYS A 20 29.60 12.07 20.00
C LYS A 20 28.12 12.20 19.64
N ASP A 21 27.41 13.07 20.35
CA ASP A 21 25.98 13.41 20.09
C ASP A 21 25.07 12.19 20.06
N GLY A 22 25.36 11.17 20.91
CA GLY A 22 24.61 9.92 20.98
C GLY A 22 24.91 8.92 19.85
N TYR A 23 25.93 9.20 19.03
CA TYR A 23 26.47 8.27 18.05
C TYR A 23 27.79 7.68 18.53
N TYR A 24 27.97 6.41 18.24
CA TYR A 24 29.17 5.65 18.59
C TYR A 24 29.91 5.20 17.35
N THR A 25 31.24 5.25 17.40
CA THR A 25 32.12 4.53 16.47
C THR A 25 32.83 3.42 17.23
N PHE A 26 33.27 2.41 16.50
CA PHE A 26 33.89 1.23 17.09
C PHE A 26 35.21 0.91 16.40
N LYS A 27 36.08 0.13 17.03
CA LYS A 27 37.31 -0.35 16.40
C LYS A 27 37.04 -1.22 15.19
N GLU A 28 35.99 -2.05 15.31
CA GLU A 28 35.47 -2.90 14.24
C GLU A 28 33.96 -2.89 14.31
N THR A 29 33.29 -3.05 13.19
CA THR A 29 31.82 -3.19 13.11
C THR A 29 31.44 -4.25 12.11
N VAL A 30 30.42 -5.04 12.45
CA VAL A 30 29.79 -6.00 11.55
C VAL A 30 28.66 -5.37 10.75
N PHE A 31 28.20 -4.18 11.14
CA PHE A 31 27.12 -3.47 10.46
C PHE A 31 27.56 -2.87 9.11
N TYR A 32 26.67 -2.95 8.14
CA TYR A 32 26.72 -2.21 6.91
C TYR A 32 25.78 -1.01 6.99
N GLY A 33 26.28 0.20 6.81
CA GLY A 33 25.47 1.43 6.71
C GLY A 33 24.94 1.63 5.31
N GLU A 34 23.83 2.34 5.15
CA GLU A 34 23.24 2.61 3.84
C GLU A 34 24.24 3.27 2.90
N LYS A 35 24.52 2.62 1.77
CA LYS A 35 25.41 3.09 0.69
C LYS A 35 25.11 2.30 -0.59
N GLY A 36 25.41 2.88 -1.76
CA GLY A 36 25.32 2.17 -3.05
C GLY A 36 23.92 1.66 -3.43
N GLY A 37 22.86 2.28 -2.93
CA GLY A 37 21.48 1.90 -3.22
C GLY A 37 20.95 0.74 -2.38
N MET A 38 21.74 0.18 -1.47
CA MET A 38 21.35 -0.86 -0.54
C MET A 38 21.08 -0.24 0.85
N PRO A 39 19.94 -0.53 1.51
CA PRO A 39 19.65 -0.08 2.86
C PRO A 39 20.68 -0.59 3.88
N GLY A 40 20.87 0.19 4.95
CA GLY A 40 21.67 -0.23 6.08
C GLY A 40 21.09 -1.45 6.82
N ASP A 41 21.95 -2.14 7.54
CA ASP A 41 21.55 -3.27 8.37
C ASP A 41 20.66 -2.83 9.54
N LYS A 42 19.87 -3.77 10.03
CA LYS A 42 19.21 -3.72 11.32
C LYS A 42 19.90 -4.67 12.29
N GLY A 43 19.69 -4.47 13.58
CA GLY A 43 20.26 -5.36 14.59
C GLY A 43 20.41 -4.67 15.92
N THR A 44 21.22 -5.28 16.80
CA THR A 44 21.43 -4.80 18.17
C THR A 44 22.91 -4.63 18.51
N ILE A 45 23.18 -3.73 19.44
CA ILE A 45 24.48 -3.56 20.08
C ILE A 45 24.26 -3.67 21.59
N ASN A 46 24.87 -4.67 22.23
CA ASN A 46 24.61 -5.04 23.64
C ASN A 46 23.11 -5.23 23.93
N GLY A 47 22.34 -5.79 22.96
CA GLY A 47 20.90 -6.01 23.09
C GLY A 47 20.03 -4.76 22.91
N GLN A 48 20.61 -3.60 22.61
CA GLN A 48 19.88 -2.36 22.32
C GLN A 48 19.74 -2.19 20.79
N ASP A 49 18.54 -1.85 20.33
CA ASP A 49 18.26 -1.70 18.91
C ASP A 49 19.09 -0.59 18.27
N VAL A 50 19.67 -0.86 17.11
CA VAL A 50 20.33 0.14 16.28
C VAL A 50 19.24 0.92 15.56
N ILE A 51 19.11 2.21 15.89
CA ILE A 51 18.05 3.09 15.37
C ILE A 51 18.51 3.97 14.20
N ASP A 52 19.83 4.17 14.06
CA ASP A 52 20.40 4.90 12.93
C ASP A 52 21.83 4.45 12.63
N LEU A 53 22.20 4.46 11.35
CA LEU A 53 23.53 4.20 10.82
C LEU A 53 23.88 5.28 9.80
N LYS A 54 24.95 6.02 10.00
CA LYS A 54 25.38 7.05 9.06
C LYS A 54 26.87 6.99 8.74
N TRP A 55 27.24 7.31 7.50
CA TRP A 55 28.63 7.45 7.09
C TRP A 55 29.09 8.92 7.18
N GLU A 56 30.22 9.15 7.85
CA GLU A 56 30.93 10.43 7.79
C GLU A 56 32.43 10.15 7.62
N ASN A 57 33.04 10.68 6.57
CA ASN A 57 34.47 10.50 6.25
C ASN A 57 34.91 9.01 6.27
N ASP A 58 34.12 8.15 5.62
CA ASP A 58 34.29 6.69 5.55
C ASP A 58 34.29 5.96 6.90
N ILE A 59 33.85 6.63 7.97
CA ILE A 59 33.61 6.02 9.27
C ILE A 59 32.12 5.81 9.46
N LEU A 60 31.71 4.59 9.86
CA LEU A 60 30.32 4.28 10.17
C LEU A 60 29.99 4.64 11.62
N TYR A 61 29.03 5.53 11.78
CA TYR A 61 28.46 5.95 13.06
C TYR A 61 27.18 5.18 13.34
N HIS A 62 27.04 4.71 14.60
CA HIS A 62 25.91 3.91 15.03
C HIS A 62 25.17 4.64 16.14
N LYS A 63 23.84 4.66 16.09
CA LYS A 63 23.00 5.17 17.16
C LYS A 63 22.10 4.05 17.68
N VAL A 64 22.02 3.90 19.00
CA VAL A 64 21.16 2.93 19.67
C VAL A 64 20.09 3.64 20.48
N ASP A 65 19.04 2.88 20.84
CA ASP A 65 18.02 3.35 21.77
C ASP A 65 18.52 3.17 23.22
N GLY A 66 19.44 4.06 23.63
CA GLY A 66 20.05 4.04 24.97
C GLY A 66 21.52 4.42 24.97
N THR A 67 22.27 3.93 25.97
CA THR A 67 23.70 4.18 26.12
C THR A 67 24.49 2.88 26.11
N LEU A 68 25.71 2.92 25.58
CA LEU A 68 26.59 1.76 25.47
C LEU A 68 27.76 1.86 26.44
N GLN A 69 28.20 0.71 26.91
CA GLN A 69 29.42 0.56 27.71
C GLN A 69 30.17 -0.69 27.24
N ASN A 70 31.51 -0.61 27.28
CA ASN A 70 32.37 -1.76 26.97
C ASN A 70 32.21 -2.89 28.03
N PRO A 71 32.31 -4.16 27.64
CA PRO A 71 32.59 -4.66 26.30
C PRO A 71 31.36 -4.52 25.36
N ILE A 72 31.59 -4.47 24.04
CA ILE A 72 30.56 -4.36 23.03
C ILE A 72 30.41 -5.69 22.30
N HIS A 73 29.16 -6.16 22.23
CA HIS A 73 28.73 -7.25 21.36
C HIS A 73 27.72 -6.69 20.31
N MET A 74 27.98 -6.96 19.04
CA MET A 74 27.12 -6.55 17.92
C MET A 74 26.46 -7.77 17.30
N GLU A 75 25.18 -7.63 16.95
CA GLU A 75 24.43 -8.66 16.24
C GLU A 75 23.55 -8.03 15.15
N VAL A 76 23.79 -8.42 13.90
CA VAL A 76 23.01 -7.97 12.73
C VAL A 76 21.80 -8.87 12.53
N ASP A 77 20.66 -8.28 12.24
CA ASP A 77 19.44 -9.02 11.87
C ASP A 77 19.67 -9.87 10.62
N LYS A 78 19.62 -11.17 10.80
CA LYS A 78 19.92 -12.16 9.78
C LYS A 78 18.99 -12.07 8.58
N GLU A 79 17.69 -11.87 8.80
CA GLU A 79 16.71 -11.81 7.72
C GLU A 79 16.97 -10.59 6.83
N THR A 80 17.13 -9.42 7.43
CA THR A 80 17.45 -8.17 6.71
C THR A 80 18.74 -8.30 5.91
N ARG A 81 19.84 -8.81 6.53
CA ARG A 81 21.13 -8.99 5.85
C ARG A 81 21.00 -9.94 4.65
N ILE A 82 20.37 -11.09 4.81
CA ILE A 82 20.21 -12.07 3.73
C ILE A 82 19.39 -11.46 2.60
N ILE A 83 18.23 -10.85 2.88
CA ILE A 83 17.37 -10.27 1.86
C ILE A 83 18.11 -9.19 1.07
N ASN A 84 18.74 -8.23 1.75
CA ASN A 84 19.43 -7.12 1.08
C ASN A 84 20.63 -7.62 0.25
N THR A 85 21.45 -8.50 0.80
CA THR A 85 22.64 -9.03 0.14
C THR A 85 22.29 -9.89 -1.08
N THR A 86 21.25 -10.73 -0.99
CA THR A 86 20.86 -11.60 -2.09
C THR A 86 20.22 -10.84 -3.23
N VAL A 87 19.39 -9.84 -2.96
CA VAL A 87 18.80 -8.99 -4.02
C VAL A 87 19.86 -8.16 -4.72
N GLN A 88 20.81 -7.60 -3.98
CA GLN A 88 21.92 -6.85 -4.54
C GLN A 88 22.77 -7.74 -5.48
N SER A 89 23.08 -8.95 -5.05
CA SER A 89 23.83 -9.90 -5.86
C SER A 89 23.06 -10.35 -7.10
N ALA A 90 21.75 -10.58 -6.99
CA ALA A 90 20.89 -10.90 -8.14
C ALA A 90 20.90 -9.76 -9.17
N TYR A 91 20.89 -8.51 -8.72
CA TYR A 91 20.90 -7.37 -9.65
C TYR A 91 22.25 -7.18 -10.36
N HIS A 92 23.37 -7.61 -9.77
CA HIS A 92 24.66 -7.72 -10.47
C HIS A 92 24.58 -8.73 -11.62
N LEU A 93 24.00 -9.91 -11.40
CA LEU A 93 23.81 -10.90 -12.48
C LEU A 93 22.96 -10.34 -13.62
N LEU A 94 21.91 -9.56 -13.28
CA LEU A 94 21.06 -8.92 -14.27
C LEU A 94 21.79 -7.80 -15.02
N ASP A 95 22.63 -7.02 -14.35
CA ASP A 95 23.41 -5.96 -14.98
C ASP A 95 24.35 -6.56 -16.02
N GLY A 96 25.02 -7.68 -15.70
CA GLY A 96 25.80 -8.46 -16.65
C GLY A 96 24.99 -9.03 -17.81
N TYR A 97 23.78 -9.54 -17.54
CA TYR A 97 22.85 -10.05 -18.58
C TYR A 97 22.46 -8.92 -19.56
N TYR A 98 22.01 -7.79 -19.06
CA TYR A 98 21.59 -6.65 -19.87
C TYR A 98 22.79 -5.98 -20.57
N GLY A 99 23.94 -5.94 -19.92
CA GLY A 99 25.18 -5.38 -20.48
C GLY A 99 25.61 -6.08 -21.77
N LYS A 100 25.42 -7.40 -21.90
CA LYS A 100 25.67 -8.17 -23.14
C LYS A 100 24.77 -7.72 -24.32
N MET A 101 23.66 -7.02 -24.03
CA MET A 101 22.76 -6.47 -25.04
C MET A 101 22.91 -4.94 -25.22
N GLY A 102 23.89 -4.33 -24.57
CA GLY A 102 24.07 -2.86 -24.57
C GLY A 102 23.00 -2.11 -23.77
N LEU A 103 22.27 -2.80 -22.91
CA LEU A 103 21.31 -2.25 -21.97
C LEU A 103 21.93 -2.16 -20.57
N TYR A 104 21.37 -1.33 -19.70
CA TYR A 104 21.87 -1.18 -18.33
C TYR A 104 20.75 -0.85 -17.34
N ILE A 105 20.97 -1.20 -16.10
CA ILE A 105 20.07 -0.90 -14.98
C ILE A 105 20.28 0.56 -14.58
N VAL A 106 19.23 1.37 -14.67
CA VAL A 106 19.26 2.80 -14.33
C VAL A 106 18.84 3.11 -12.91
N ALA A 107 18.13 2.18 -12.26
CA ALA A 107 17.73 2.31 -10.87
C ALA A 107 17.34 0.94 -10.29
N ILE A 108 17.49 0.83 -8.99
CA ILE A 108 17.07 -0.35 -8.20
C ILE A 108 16.26 0.09 -6.99
N GLY A 109 15.37 -0.79 -6.53
CA GLY A 109 14.65 -0.68 -5.27
C GLY A 109 14.86 -1.93 -4.44
N VAL A 110 15.46 -1.75 -3.26
CA VAL A 110 15.80 -2.82 -2.31
C VAL A 110 15.21 -2.53 -0.93
N THR A 111 14.23 -1.62 -0.85
CA THR A 111 13.79 -0.98 0.40
C THR A 111 12.97 -1.86 1.32
N SER A 112 12.45 -2.99 0.85
CA SER A 112 11.75 -3.97 1.70
C SER A 112 11.62 -5.33 1.00
N PRO A 113 11.34 -6.42 1.73
CA PRO A 113 11.02 -7.71 1.12
C PRO A 113 9.84 -7.64 0.14
N GLU A 114 8.97 -6.66 0.32
CA GLU A 114 7.73 -6.51 -0.44
C GLU A 114 7.89 -5.67 -1.71
N ASN A 115 8.96 -4.87 -1.81
CA ASN A 115 9.15 -3.90 -2.90
C ASN A 115 10.55 -3.97 -3.51
N GLN A 116 10.86 -5.10 -4.13
CA GLN A 116 12.11 -5.32 -4.87
C GLN A 116 11.84 -5.11 -6.36
N TRP A 117 12.62 -4.25 -6.98
CA TRP A 117 12.51 -3.95 -8.41
C TRP A 117 13.82 -3.41 -8.97
N TYR A 118 14.00 -3.55 -10.27
CA TYR A 118 15.03 -2.87 -11.04
C TYR A 118 14.43 -2.21 -12.27
N GLU A 119 15.10 -1.21 -12.82
CA GLU A 119 14.64 -0.45 -13.99
C GLU A 119 15.73 -0.44 -15.06
N VAL A 120 15.39 -0.92 -16.26
CA VAL A 120 16.29 -1.00 -17.42
C VAL A 120 15.98 0.13 -18.38
N ASN A 121 17.02 0.70 -19.02
CA ASN A 121 16.94 1.82 -19.96
C ASN A 121 16.29 1.49 -21.31
N SER A 122 15.36 0.57 -21.35
CA SER A 122 14.62 0.19 -22.56
C SER A 122 13.12 0.12 -22.28
N LYS A 123 12.32 0.62 -23.22
CA LYS A 123 10.84 0.52 -23.21
C LYS A 123 10.32 -0.70 -23.98
N ASP A 124 11.20 -1.43 -24.66
CA ASP A 124 10.84 -2.49 -25.61
C ASP A 124 11.00 -3.90 -25.00
N LEU A 125 11.02 -3.97 -23.65
CA LEU A 125 11.02 -5.25 -22.94
C LEU A 125 9.59 -5.80 -22.86
N ASP A 126 9.33 -6.81 -23.66
CA ASP A 126 8.05 -7.54 -23.67
C ASP A 126 8.07 -8.75 -22.73
N GLU A 127 6.94 -9.41 -22.60
CA GLU A 127 6.80 -10.60 -21.73
C GLU A 127 7.74 -11.73 -22.15
N LYS A 128 7.98 -11.92 -23.46
CA LYS A 128 8.90 -12.93 -23.97
C LYS A 128 10.34 -12.64 -23.57
N HIS A 129 10.72 -11.35 -23.53
CA HIS A 129 12.03 -10.95 -23.03
C HIS A 129 12.16 -11.23 -21.52
N LEU A 130 11.14 -10.88 -20.74
CA LEU A 130 11.13 -11.14 -19.29
C LEU A 130 11.17 -12.63 -18.96
N GLN A 131 10.54 -13.47 -19.78
CA GLN A 131 10.65 -14.91 -19.65
C GLN A 131 12.09 -15.40 -19.85
N LYS A 132 12.83 -14.89 -20.85
CA LYS A 132 14.24 -15.23 -21.05
C LYS A 132 15.11 -14.78 -19.89
N VAL A 133 14.83 -13.63 -19.30
CA VAL A 133 15.51 -13.16 -18.08
C VAL A 133 15.23 -14.12 -16.92
N GLN A 134 14.00 -14.56 -16.75
CA GLN A 134 13.62 -15.54 -15.73
C GLN A 134 14.36 -16.89 -15.95
N GLU A 135 14.41 -17.37 -17.18
CA GLU A 135 15.14 -18.60 -17.55
C GLU A 135 16.64 -18.44 -17.25
N PHE A 136 17.25 -17.34 -17.69
CA PHE A 136 18.65 -17.04 -17.39
C PHE A 136 18.94 -17.05 -15.88
N MET A 137 18.10 -16.40 -15.08
CA MET A 137 18.28 -16.38 -13.64
C MET A 137 18.11 -17.77 -13.02
N ASN A 138 17.10 -18.55 -13.45
CA ASN A 138 16.89 -19.90 -12.96
C ASN A 138 18.11 -20.79 -13.23
N ASP A 139 18.65 -20.75 -14.46
CA ASP A 139 19.81 -21.54 -14.85
C ASP A 139 21.09 -21.11 -14.13
N THR A 140 21.27 -19.79 -13.93
CA THR A 140 22.43 -19.23 -13.26
C THR A 140 22.45 -19.58 -11.78
N LEU A 141 21.30 -19.53 -11.11
CA LEU A 141 21.19 -19.82 -9.66
C LEU A 141 21.43 -21.30 -9.32
N LEU A 142 21.40 -22.19 -10.30
CA LEU A 142 21.76 -23.61 -10.12
C LEU A 142 23.27 -23.87 -10.23
N GLN A 143 24.03 -22.86 -10.69
CA GLN A 143 25.45 -23.02 -10.91
C GLN A 143 26.28 -22.74 -9.65
N ASP A 144 27.43 -23.42 -9.55
CA ASP A 144 28.43 -23.18 -8.50
C ASP A 144 29.42 -22.11 -8.98
N ILE A 145 28.98 -20.83 -8.91
CA ILE A 145 29.78 -19.67 -9.31
C ILE A 145 30.17 -18.90 -8.05
N PRO A 146 31.45 -18.94 -7.63
CA PRO A 146 31.92 -18.17 -6.50
C PRO A 146 31.92 -16.67 -6.82
N ALA A 147 31.63 -15.84 -5.81
CA ALA A 147 31.90 -14.42 -5.89
C ALA A 147 33.40 -14.16 -5.56
N GLU A 148 34.06 -13.45 -6.43
CA GLU A 148 35.44 -13.00 -6.21
C GLU A 148 35.46 -11.54 -5.80
N PHE A 149 36.21 -11.21 -4.74
CA PHE A 149 36.38 -9.87 -4.23
C PHE A 149 37.82 -9.43 -4.44
N THR A 150 38.05 -8.48 -5.36
CA THR A 150 39.35 -7.95 -5.67
C THR A 150 39.45 -6.49 -5.24
N TYR A 151 40.57 -6.12 -4.60
CA TYR A 151 40.80 -4.77 -4.08
C TYR A 151 41.92 -4.10 -4.85
N TYR A 152 41.67 -2.88 -5.33
CA TYR A 152 42.59 -2.05 -6.06
C TYR A 152 42.79 -0.74 -5.31
N LYS A 153 43.98 -0.14 -5.38
CA LYS A 153 44.10 1.29 -5.08
C LYS A 153 43.34 2.09 -6.14
N GLY A 154 42.63 3.13 -5.76
CA GLY A 154 41.89 3.95 -6.72
C GLY A 154 42.72 4.46 -7.87
N SER A 155 44.00 4.85 -7.62
CA SER A 155 44.94 5.27 -8.63
C SER A 155 45.39 4.17 -9.61
N GLU A 156 45.23 2.90 -9.25
CA GLU A 156 45.58 1.71 -10.05
C GLU A 156 44.39 1.13 -10.80
N TYR A 157 43.16 1.55 -10.44
CA TYR A 157 41.97 1.06 -11.11
C TYR A 157 41.76 1.75 -12.46
N PRO A 158 41.42 0.98 -13.54
CA PRO A 158 41.43 1.54 -14.90
C PRO A 158 40.44 2.67 -15.15
N ASN A 159 39.35 2.80 -14.35
CA ASN A 159 38.36 3.85 -14.54
C ASN A 159 38.73 5.10 -13.74
N PRO A 160 39.05 6.25 -14.41
CA PRO A 160 39.45 7.49 -13.76
C PRO A 160 38.48 8.04 -12.70
N LYS A 161 37.22 7.68 -12.78
CA LYS A 161 36.22 8.07 -11.78
C LYS A 161 36.64 7.69 -10.37
N TYR A 162 37.41 6.63 -10.24
CA TYR A 162 37.79 6.06 -8.93
C TYR A 162 39.20 6.48 -8.50
N ALA A 163 39.92 7.29 -9.30
CA ALA A 163 41.31 7.63 -9.04
C ALA A 163 41.60 8.26 -7.66
N ASN A 164 40.61 8.96 -7.10
CA ASN A 164 40.72 9.62 -5.80
C ASN A 164 40.20 8.76 -4.62
N HIS A 165 39.81 7.51 -4.85
CA HIS A 165 39.41 6.59 -3.79
C HIS A 165 40.66 5.90 -3.24
N ASP A 166 40.72 5.73 -1.92
CA ASP A 166 41.83 4.98 -1.30
C ASP A 166 41.80 3.52 -1.74
N GLU A 167 40.62 2.92 -1.82
CA GLU A 167 40.38 1.53 -2.21
C GLU A 167 39.14 1.40 -3.09
N VAL A 168 39.24 0.58 -4.13
CA VAL A 168 38.14 0.17 -5.00
C VAL A 168 37.99 -1.35 -4.89
N ARG A 169 36.86 -1.78 -4.29
CA ARG A 169 36.49 -3.20 -4.24
C ARG A 169 35.69 -3.55 -5.49
N VAL A 170 36.18 -4.54 -6.24
CA VAL A 170 35.50 -5.11 -7.41
C VAL A 170 34.89 -6.45 -7.04
N VAL A 171 33.62 -6.63 -7.38
CA VAL A 171 32.88 -7.90 -7.22
C VAL A 171 32.71 -8.55 -8.56
N THR A 172 33.12 -9.82 -8.68
CA THR A 172 33.06 -10.60 -9.91
C THR A 172 32.28 -11.87 -9.71
N PHE A 173 31.32 -12.14 -10.59
CA PHE A 173 30.55 -13.38 -10.66
C PHE A 173 30.87 -14.13 -11.97
N GLY A 174 31.98 -14.89 -11.97
CA GLY A 174 32.45 -15.61 -13.14
C GLY A 174 32.65 -14.70 -14.37
N ASP A 175 32.10 -15.10 -15.51
CA ASP A 175 32.05 -14.33 -16.76
C ASP A 175 30.76 -13.54 -16.96
N ILE A 176 29.91 -13.50 -15.95
CA ILE A 176 28.60 -12.84 -16.02
C ILE A 176 28.74 -11.33 -15.77
N ASP A 177 29.35 -10.96 -14.64
CA ASP A 177 29.49 -9.57 -14.22
C ASP A 177 30.80 -9.34 -13.45
N SER A 178 31.40 -8.16 -13.64
CA SER A 178 32.58 -7.72 -12.88
C SER A 178 32.58 -6.19 -12.79
N GLN A 179 32.28 -5.64 -11.61
CA GLN A 179 32.18 -4.19 -11.45
C GLN A 179 32.54 -3.72 -10.03
N PRO A 180 32.90 -2.43 -9.85
CA PRO A 180 33.14 -1.83 -8.55
C PRO A 180 31.88 -1.82 -7.73
N CYS A 181 31.92 -2.44 -6.56
CA CYS A 181 30.78 -2.44 -5.61
C CYS A 181 31.26 -2.57 -4.17
N GLY A 182 30.78 -1.67 -3.31
CA GLY A 182 31.07 -1.65 -1.88
C GLY A 182 29.99 -2.27 -1.00
N THR A 183 28.91 -2.82 -1.58
CA THR A 183 27.82 -3.42 -0.81
C THR A 183 28.14 -4.87 -0.42
N PRO A 184 27.49 -5.43 0.61
CA PRO A 184 27.50 -6.87 0.86
C PRO A 184 27.03 -7.71 -0.34
N HIS A 185 27.70 -8.84 -0.59
CA HIS A 185 27.33 -9.81 -1.61
C HIS A 185 27.40 -11.23 -1.07
N VAL A 186 26.70 -12.13 -1.76
CA VAL A 186 26.80 -13.57 -1.50
C VAL A 186 28.21 -14.06 -1.86
N ASN A 187 28.65 -15.16 -1.21
CA ASN A 187 29.94 -15.78 -1.53
C ASN A 187 29.85 -16.72 -2.74
N ASN A 188 28.64 -17.12 -3.09
CA ASN A 188 28.37 -17.97 -4.24
C ASN A 188 26.97 -17.67 -4.77
N VAL A 189 26.80 -17.69 -6.09
CA VAL A 189 25.53 -17.36 -6.77
C VAL A 189 24.38 -18.24 -6.28
N ASN A 190 24.62 -19.52 -5.98
CA ASN A 190 23.58 -20.43 -5.48
C ASN A 190 23.00 -20.02 -4.11
N GLN A 191 23.70 -19.19 -3.33
CA GLN A 191 23.19 -18.64 -2.06
C GLN A 191 22.05 -17.61 -2.25
N ILE A 192 21.85 -17.09 -3.46
CA ILE A 192 20.69 -16.25 -3.79
C ILE A 192 19.40 -17.07 -3.64
N GLY A 193 19.43 -18.35 -4.01
CA GLY A 193 18.37 -19.32 -3.78
C GLY A 193 17.21 -19.21 -4.76
N SER A 194 16.52 -18.08 -4.83
CA SER A 194 15.39 -17.89 -5.75
C SER A 194 15.33 -16.48 -6.31
N PHE A 195 14.81 -16.36 -7.52
CA PHE A 195 14.52 -15.12 -8.20
C PHE A 195 13.22 -15.28 -9.00
N ILE A 196 12.24 -14.40 -8.82
CA ILE A 196 10.96 -14.44 -9.54
C ILE A 196 10.62 -13.04 -10.04
N ILE A 197 10.30 -12.92 -11.32
CA ILE A 197 9.71 -11.73 -11.92
C ILE A 197 8.21 -11.75 -11.63
N LEU A 198 7.69 -10.68 -11.02
CA LEU A 198 6.29 -10.54 -10.64
C LEU A 198 5.47 -9.76 -11.67
N GLY A 199 6.13 -8.94 -12.49
CA GLY A 199 5.52 -8.11 -13.50
C GLY A 199 6.41 -6.93 -13.87
N SER A 200 5.92 -6.08 -14.76
CA SER A 200 6.65 -4.89 -15.20
C SER A 200 5.71 -3.73 -15.52
N GLU A 201 6.26 -2.52 -15.50
CA GLU A 201 5.58 -1.31 -15.97
C GLU A 201 6.54 -0.42 -16.76
N LYS A 202 6.01 0.33 -17.71
CA LYS A 202 6.78 1.32 -18.46
C LYS A 202 6.89 2.61 -17.66
N THR A 203 8.10 3.18 -17.63
CA THR A 203 8.41 4.45 -16.97
C THR A 203 8.88 5.50 -17.97
N SER A 204 9.18 6.69 -17.50
CA SER A 204 9.80 7.73 -18.35
C SER A 204 11.19 7.33 -18.83
N ARG A 205 11.95 6.57 -18.02
CA ARG A 205 13.35 6.19 -18.27
C ARG A 205 13.51 4.83 -18.96
N GLY A 206 12.50 3.97 -18.90
CA GLY A 206 12.59 2.62 -19.45
C GLY A 206 11.47 1.70 -19.00
N THR A 207 11.83 0.50 -18.60
CA THR A 207 10.91 -0.51 -18.02
C THR A 207 11.36 -0.86 -16.61
N ARG A 208 10.45 -0.74 -15.65
CA ARG A 208 10.63 -1.21 -14.28
C ARG A 208 10.09 -2.63 -14.17
N ILE A 209 10.89 -3.52 -13.61
CA ILE A 209 10.57 -4.94 -13.43
C ILE A 209 10.51 -5.21 -11.93
N TYR A 210 9.36 -5.67 -11.46
CA TYR A 210 9.13 -6.06 -10.07
C TYR A 210 9.56 -7.50 -9.86
N THR A 211 10.28 -7.74 -8.78
CA THR A 211 10.86 -9.05 -8.47
C THR A 211 10.61 -9.47 -7.03
N THR A 212 10.93 -10.69 -6.73
CA THR A 212 11.14 -11.18 -5.38
C THR A 212 12.31 -12.16 -5.38
N VAL A 213 13.20 -12.02 -4.40
CA VAL A 213 14.48 -12.72 -4.36
C VAL A 213 14.66 -13.38 -3.00
N SER A 214 15.19 -14.61 -2.99
CA SER A 214 15.61 -15.31 -1.78
C SER A 214 14.50 -15.44 -0.71
N TRP A 215 14.79 -15.12 0.54
CA TRP A 215 13.84 -15.19 1.66
C TRP A 215 12.62 -14.28 1.49
N ALA A 216 12.76 -13.18 0.78
CA ALA A 216 11.60 -12.33 0.44
C ALA A 216 10.55 -13.11 -0.39
N THR A 217 10.98 -14.06 -1.23
CA THR A 217 10.08 -14.97 -1.97
C THR A 217 9.25 -15.82 -1.01
N ASN A 218 9.90 -16.39 0.01
CA ASN A 218 9.24 -17.25 1.00
C ASN A 218 8.20 -16.45 1.82
N ILE A 219 8.56 -15.23 2.24
CA ILE A 219 7.65 -14.33 2.96
C ILE A 219 6.43 -13.99 2.11
N LYS A 220 6.66 -13.62 0.85
CA LYS A 220 5.60 -13.24 -0.10
C LYS A 220 4.70 -14.44 -0.44
N LEU A 221 5.28 -15.61 -0.69
CA LEU A 221 4.54 -16.85 -0.95
C LEU A 221 3.63 -17.21 0.24
N LYS A 222 4.16 -17.15 1.46
CA LYS A 222 3.37 -17.41 2.67
C LYS A 222 2.21 -16.44 2.83
N LYS A 223 2.46 -15.15 2.57
CA LYS A 223 1.42 -14.10 2.62
C LYS A 223 0.31 -14.37 1.60
N TYR A 224 0.66 -14.67 0.35
CA TYR A 224 -0.32 -14.98 -0.69
C TYR A 224 -1.07 -16.28 -0.44
N TYR A 225 -0.38 -17.31 0.05
CA TYR A 225 -1.04 -18.56 0.45
C TYR A 225 -2.11 -18.30 1.53
N ASN A 226 -1.76 -17.54 2.57
CA ASN A 226 -2.71 -17.21 3.62
C ASN A 226 -3.92 -16.41 3.08
N LEU A 227 -3.68 -15.44 2.19
CA LEU A 227 -4.75 -14.67 1.55
C LEU A 227 -5.68 -15.57 0.72
N ILE A 228 -5.13 -16.48 -0.06
CA ILE A 228 -5.91 -17.46 -0.83
C ILE A 228 -6.75 -18.34 0.11
N GLN A 229 -6.17 -18.82 1.21
CA GLN A 229 -6.92 -19.61 2.21
C GLN A 229 -8.07 -18.83 2.86
N GLU A 230 -7.91 -17.53 3.09
CA GLU A 230 -9.00 -16.68 3.58
C GLU A 230 -10.09 -16.51 2.52
N LEU A 231 -9.72 -16.27 1.27
CA LEU A 231 -10.69 -16.21 0.15
C LEU A 231 -11.48 -17.51 0.00
N HIS A 232 -10.84 -18.67 0.14
CA HIS A 232 -11.52 -19.97 0.12
C HIS A 232 -12.61 -20.06 1.22
N LYS A 233 -12.26 -19.65 2.45
CA LYS A 233 -13.22 -19.64 3.57
C LYS A 233 -14.40 -18.70 3.31
N MET A 234 -14.12 -17.49 2.79
CA MET A 234 -15.15 -16.50 2.51
C MET A 234 -16.09 -16.91 1.36
N LEU A 235 -15.58 -17.60 0.36
CA LEU A 235 -16.31 -17.96 -0.86
C LEU A 235 -16.86 -19.39 -0.83
N ASN A 236 -16.53 -20.20 0.19
CA ASN A 236 -16.90 -21.61 0.30
C ASN A 236 -16.56 -22.42 -0.97
N GLY A 237 -15.41 -22.13 -1.60
CA GLY A 237 -15.01 -22.73 -2.87
C GLY A 237 -13.56 -23.24 -2.85
N LYS A 238 -13.16 -23.92 -3.91
CA LYS A 238 -11.77 -24.31 -4.16
C LYS A 238 -11.00 -23.17 -4.83
N GLU A 239 -9.68 -23.31 -4.91
CA GLU A 239 -8.80 -22.32 -5.51
C GLU A 239 -9.19 -21.97 -6.95
N ASP A 240 -9.47 -22.99 -7.76
CA ASP A 240 -9.86 -22.82 -9.15
C ASP A 240 -11.22 -22.12 -9.33
N ASP A 241 -12.09 -22.16 -8.30
CA ASP A 241 -13.43 -21.59 -8.33
C ASP A 241 -13.49 -20.11 -7.89
N ILE A 242 -12.39 -19.56 -7.34
CA ILE A 242 -12.38 -18.21 -6.73
C ILE A 242 -12.88 -17.15 -7.71
N LEU A 243 -12.33 -17.14 -8.94
CA LEU A 243 -12.68 -16.14 -9.96
C LEU A 243 -14.13 -16.25 -10.39
N GLU A 244 -14.63 -17.48 -10.57
CA GLU A 244 -16.03 -17.74 -10.93
C GLU A 244 -16.99 -17.33 -9.80
N ASN A 245 -16.66 -17.66 -8.56
CA ASN A 245 -17.44 -17.25 -7.39
C ASN A 245 -17.51 -15.73 -7.23
N VAL A 246 -16.39 -15.03 -7.41
CA VAL A 246 -16.35 -13.55 -7.40
C VAL A 246 -17.23 -12.98 -8.52
N GLN A 247 -17.16 -13.54 -9.73
CA GLN A 247 -17.99 -13.07 -10.86
C GLN A 247 -19.47 -13.32 -10.59
N THR A 248 -19.82 -14.46 -10.02
CA THR A 248 -21.19 -14.81 -9.62
C THR A 248 -21.74 -13.84 -8.57
N LEU A 249 -20.96 -13.54 -7.52
CA LEU A 249 -21.33 -12.55 -6.51
C LEU A 249 -21.52 -11.14 -7.11
N ARG A 250 -20.67 -10.72 -8.03
CA ARG A 250 -20.82 -9.43 -8.73
C ARG A 250 -22.11 -9.37 -9.54
N ASN A 251 -22.45 -10.45 -10.26
CA ASN A 251 -23.67 -10.54 -11.06
C ASN A 251 -24.91 -10.55 -10.16
N ALA A 252 -24.91 -11.35 -9.09
CA ALA A 252 -25.99 -11.38 -8.10
C ALA A 252 -26.21 -10.00 -7.47
N ASN A 253 -25.14 -9.29 -7.05
CA ASN A 253 -25.25 -7.95 -6.49
C ASN A 253 -25.87 -6.94 -7.49
N LYS A 254 -25.51 -7.02 -8.78
CA LYS A 254 -26.13 -6.20 -9.84
C LYS A 254 -27.61 -6.48 -10.00
N THR A 255 -27.99 -7.75 -9.92
CA THR A 255 -29.40 -8.18 -10.02
C THR A 255 -30.19 -7.71 -8.79
N TYR A 256 -29.67 -7.90 -7.59
CA TYR A 256 -30.32 -7.43 -6.36
C TYR A 256 -30.51 -5.91 -6.34
N LYS A 257 -29.52 -5.14 -6.79
CA LYS A 257 -29.68 -3.68 -6.91
C LYS A 257 -30.85 -3.30 -7.78
N LYS A 258 -31.01 -3.94 -8.96
CA LYS A 258 -32.17 -3.71 -9.83
C LYS A 258 -33.49 -4.08 -9.17
N GLN A 259 -33.55 -5.24 -8.51
CA GLN A 259 -34.76 -5.66 -7.79
C GLN A 259 -35.13 -4.69 -6.68
N VAL A 260 -34.14 -4.21 -5.92
CA VAL A 260 -34.37 -3.18 -4.87
C VAL A 260 -34.92 -1.88 -5.48
N GLU A 261 -34.36 -1.41 -6.61
CA GLU A 261 -34.86 -0.21 -7.31
C GLU A 261 -36.30 -0.40 -7.79
N GLU A 262 -36.64 -1.57 -8.34
CA GLU A 262 -38.01 -1.90 -8.78
C GLU A 262 -38.98 -1.93 -7.60
N LEU A 263 -38.64 -2.64 -6.53
CA LEU A 263 -39.46 -2.68 -5.31
C LEU A 263 -39.63 -1.29 -4.67
N GLN A 264 -38.59 -0.46 -4.68
CA GLN A 264 -38.70 0.92 -4.21
C GLN A 264 -39.67 1.75 -5.06
N LYS A 265 -39.69 1.57 -6.37
CA LYS A 265 -40.65 2.25 -7.26
C LYS A 265 -42.09 1.80 -6.97
N GLU A 266 -42.32 0.48 -6.83
CA GLU A 266 -43.64 -0.05 -6.49
C GLU A 266 -44.12 0.46 -5.14
N LEU A 267 -43.25 0.40 -4.12
CA LEU A 267 -43.56 0.92 -2.78
C LEU A 267 -43.81 2.42 -2.79
N THR A 268 -43.06 3.19 -3.56
CA THR A 268 -43.26 4.62 -3.75
C THR A 268 -44.67 4.88 -4.35
N ALA A 269 -45.03 4.17 -5.41
CA ALA A 269 -46.34 4.32 -6.04
C ALA A 269 -47.49 3.97 -5.10
N TYR A 270 -47.33 2.90 -4.29
CA TYR A 270 -48.30 2.52 -3.27
C TYR A 270 -48.47 3.61 -2.19
N LYS A 271 -47.34 4.11 -1.65
CA LYS A 271 -47.34 5.17 -0.63
C LYS A 271 -47.92 6.48 -1.16
N VAL A 272 -47.69 6.85 -2.39
CA VAL A 272 -48.30 8.04 -3.03
C VAL A 272 -49.84 7.85 -3.04
N LYS A 273 -50.35 6.71 -3.47
CA LYS A 273 -51.82 6.45 -3.47
C LYS A 273 -52.43 6.47 -2.07
N GLU A 274 -51.74 5.92 -1.08
CA GLU A 274 -52.16 5.95 0.32
C GLU A 274 -52.25 7.41 0.83
N ILE A 275 -51.21 8.20 0.61
CA ILE A 275 -51.12 9.60 1.07
C ILE A 275 -52.16 10.52 0.40
N LEU A 276 -52.48 10.26 -0.88
CA LEU A 276 -53.51 11.05 -1.60
C LEU A 276 -54.89 10.83 -1.04
N GLN A 277 -55.17 9.78 -0.30
CA GLN A 277 -56.43 9.50 0.36
C GLN A 277 -56.55 10.17 1.74
N MET A 278 -55.45 10.70 2.26
CA MET A 278 -55.41 11.36 3.58
C MET A 278 -55.72 12.86 3.46
N GLU A 279 -56.63 13.36 4.27
CA GLU A 279 -57.02 14.79 4.23
C GLU A 279 -56.04 15.68 5.00
N ASP A 280 -55.34 15.13 6.01
CA ASP A 280 -54.42 15.84 6.84
C ASP A 280 -53.27 16.49 6.03
N THR A 281 -52.88 17.69 6.48
CA THR A 281 -51.75 18.41 5.87
C THR A 281 -50.40 17.89 6.41
N VAL A 282 -50.33 17.56 7.71
CA VAL A 282 -49.14 17.00 8.35
C VAL A 282 -49.38 15.49 8.59
N LEU A 283 -48.61 14.67 7.90
CA LEU A 283 -48.69 13.22 7.94
C LEU A 283 -47.46 12.65 8.64
N VAL A 284 -47.70 11.90 9.71
CA VAL A 284 -46.62 11.39 10.57
C VAL A 284 -46.46 9.89 10.36
N ASP A 285 -45.19 9.44 10.18
CA ASP A 285 -44.79 8.04 10.03
C ASP A 285 -45.47 7.26 8.91
N VAL A 286 -45.98 7.96 7.91
CA VAL A 286 -46.58 7.32 6.73
C VAL A 286 -45.54 6.85 5.71
N VAL A 287 -44.35 7.34 5.81
CA VAL A 287 -43.21 7.03 4.93
C VAL A 287 -41.95 6.81 5.75
N GLU A 288 -41.15 5.80 5.40
CA GLU A 288 -39.84 5.61 6.00
C GLU A 288 -38.83 6.66 5.50
N ALA A 289 -37.83 6.99 6.34
CA ALA A 289 -36.82 8.00 6.04
C ALA A 289 -36.09 7.74 4.72
N SER A 290 -35.81 6.48 4.38
CA SER A 290 -35.17 6.06 3.12
C SER A 290 -35.98 6.38 1.86
N LEU A 291 -37.30 6.48 1.98
CA LEU A 291 -38.22 6.76 0.88
C LEU A 291 -38.74 8.17 0.88
N LEU A 292 -38.51 8.94 1.94
CA LEU A 292 -39.08 10.28 2.12
C LEU A 292 -38.88 11.16 0.91
N ARG A 293 -37.65 11.24 0.39
CA ARG A 293 -37.32 12.06 -0.78
C ARG A 293 -38.01 11.59 -2.04
N THR A 294 -38.00 10.28 -2.29
CA THR A 294 -38.56 9.68 -3.52
C THR A 294 -40.09 9.84 -3.55
N VAL A 295 -40.75 9.56 -2.42
CA VAL A 295 -42.20 9.73 -2.28
C VAL A 295 -42.58 11.22 -2.40
N SER A 296 -41.82 12.11 -1.77
CA SER A 296 -42.07 13.57 -1.88
C SER A 296 -41.97 14.10 -3.32
N GLN A 297 -41.01 13.61 -4.08
CA GLN A 297 -40.86 13.97 -5.50
C GLN A 297 -42.03 13.43 -6.36
N ALA A 298 -42.47 12.21 -6.09
CA ALA A 298 -43.60 11.63 -6.79
C ALA A 298 -44.93 12.35 -6.42
N LEU A 299 -45.14 12.63 -5.15
CA LEU A 299 -46.34 13.35 -4.66
C LEU A 299 -46.49 14.75 -5.23
N LEU A 300 -45.40 15.47 -5.50
CA LEU A 300 -45.43 16.84 -6.00
C LEU A 300 -46.31 17.03 -7.24
N ASN A 301 -46.36 16.02 -8.10
CA ASN A 301 -47.13 16.07 -9.35
C ASN A 301 -48.60 15.66 -9.15
N GLU A 302 -48.95 15.11 -8.00
CA GLU A 302 -50.28 14.51 -7.74
C GLU A 302 -51.07 15.32 -6.71
N VAL A 303 -50.39 16.04 -5.80
CA VAL A 303 -51.10 16.85 -4.76
C VAL A 303 -51.52 18.24 -5.28
N SER A 304 -52.72 18.66 -4.86
CA SER A 304 -53.26 19.98 -5.18
C SER A 304 -52.97 21.05 -4.12
N SER A 305 -52.58 20.63 -2.92
CA SER A 305 -52.28 21.50 -1.78
C SER A 305 -50.98 21.09 -1.10
N THR A 306 -50.47 21.95 -0.22
CA THR A 306 -49.27 21.68 0.56
C THR A 306 -49.47 20.45 1.47
N LYS A 307 -48.52 19.53 1.47
CA LYS A 307 -48.41 18.39 2.38
C LYS A 307 -47.06 18.35 3.06
N ILE A 308 -47.04 17.96 4.33
CA ILE A 308 -45.82 17.71 5.08
C ILE A 308 -45.78 16.25 5.48
N LEU A 309 -44.69 15.60 5.11
CA LEU A 309 -44.39 14.24 5.56
C LEU A 309 -43.35 14.29 6.65
N LEU A 310 -43.65 13.76 7.82
CA LEU A 310 -42.71 13.60 8.93
C LEU A 310 -42.42 12.13 9.13
N THR A 311 -41.18 11.73 9.07
CA THR A 311 -40.73 10.41 9.45
C THR A 311 -39.89 10.49 10.72
N THR A 312 -40.03 9.51 11.60
CA THR A 312 -39.31 9.49 12.85
C THR A 312 -38.44 8.25 12.93
N SER A 313 -37.20 8.44 13.38
CA SER A 313 -36.31 7.37 13.78
C SER A 313 -35.94 7.54 15.25
N ASN A 314 -35.19 6.59 15.83
CA ASN A 314 -34.85 6.63 17.27
C ASN A 314 -34.12 7.90 17.70
N ASP A 315 -33.41 8.55 16.77
CA ASP A 315 -32.54 9.71 17.10
C ASP A 315 -32.84 10.99 16.31
N ASN A 316 -33.69 10.94 15.27
CA ASN A 316 -33.92 12.09 14.39
C ASN A 316 -35.34 12.09 13.80
N ASN A 317 -35.81 13.28 13.48
CA ASN A 317 -37.06 13.50 12.78
C ASN A 317 -36.79 14.10 11.40
N ASP A 318 -36.89 13.28 10.37
CA ASP A 318 -36.76 13.72 8.99
C ASP A 318 -38.13 14.16 8.46
N PHE A 319 -38.22 15.28 7.81
CA PHE A 319 -39.48 15.75 7.22
C PHE A 319 -39.28 16.33 5.82
N ALA A 320 -40.35 16.30 5.05
CA ALA A 320 -40.43 16.94 3.75
C ALA A 320 -41.66 17.86 3.67
N ILE A 321 -41.47 19.07 3.18
CA ILE A 321 -42.52 20.02 2.86
C ILE A 321 -42.70 19.98 1.34
N ILE A 322 -43.91 19.62 0.88
CA ILE A 322 -44.26 19.51 -0.53
C ILE A 322 -45.33 20.57 -0.83
N SER A 323 -45.06 21.52 -1.69
CA SER A 323 -45.95 22.57 -2.05
C SER A 323 -46.04 22.77 -3.57
N PRO A 324 -47.09 22.36 -4.22
CA PRO A 324 -47.31 22.62 -5.64
C PRO A 324 -47.24 24.09 -6.00
N GLU A 325 -47.72 24.97 -5.05
CA GLU A 325 -47.77 26.41 -5.17
C GLU A 325 -46.37 27.08 -5.05
N GLY A 326 -45.32 26.34 -4.72
CA GLY A 326 -43.97 26.87 -4.56
C GLY A 326 -43.68 27.56 -3.21
N LYS A 327 -44.44 27.26 -2.18
CA LYS A 327 -44.31 27.85 -0.84
C LYS A 327 -43.40 27.09 0.11
N ALA A 328 -42.89 25.89 -0.28
CA ALA A 328 -42.16 24.98 0.63
C ALA A 328 -40.93 25.64 1.29
N ARG A 329 -40.19 26.42 0.52
CA ARG A 329 -39.02 27.14 1.06
C ARG A 329 -39.38 28.24 2.06
N ASN A 330 -40.48 28.98 1.84
CA ASN A 330 -40.96 30.01 2.76
C ASN A 330 -41.47 29.39 4.06
N ILE A 331 -42.24 28.30 3.96
CA ILE A 331 -42.69 27.54 5.13
C ILE A 331 -41.50 27.05 5.95
N TYR A 332 -40.51 26.43 5.27
CA TYR A 332 -39.32 25.97 5.96
C TYR A 332 -38.55 27.08 6.66
N ALA A 333 -38.36 28.24 6.00
CA ALA A 333 -37.66 29.37 6.59
C ALA A 333 -38.34 29.91 7.86
N ALA A 334 -39.67 29.85 7.92
CA ALA A 334 -40.46 30.27 9.09
C ALA A 334 -40.32 29.36 10.31
N ILE A 335 -39.98 28.04 10.09
CA ILE A 335 -39.93 27.03 11.15
C ILE A 335 -38.53 26.50 11.43
N GLN A 336 -37.55 26.78 10.56
CA GLN A 336 -36.22 26.23 10.63
C GLN A 336 -35.57 26.45 12.00
N GLU A 337 -35.58 27.67 12.49
CA GLU A 337 -34.97 28.01 13.76
C GLU A 337 -35.70 27.37 14.94
N SER A 338 -37.04 27.44 14.94
CA SER A 338 -37.87 26.85 15.99
C SER A 338 -37.76 25.33 16.07
N LEU A 339 -37.53 24.67 14.94
CA LEU A 339 -37.33 23.23 14.85
C LEU A 339 -35.87 22.82 15.04
N GLU A 340 -34.93 23.73 15.16
CA GLU A 340 -33.48 23.44 15.11
C GLU A 340 -33.14 22.57 13.90
N ALA A 341 -33.77 22.85 12.76
CA ALA A 341 -33.73 21.97 11.62
C ALA A 341 -32.59 22.34 10.66
N SER A 342 -31.96 21.31 10.15
CA SER A 342 -30.96 21.41 9.08
C SER A 342 -31.48 20.74 7.81
N GLY A 343 -31.41 21.45 6.68
CA GLY A 343 -31.89 20.93 5.41
C GLY A 343 -32.04 22.02 4.36
N GLY A 344 -32.79 21.72 3.29
CA GLY A 344 -33.05 22.69 2.24
C GLY A 344 -33.72 22.02 1.03
N GLY A 345 -33.90 22.80 -0.03
CA GLY A 345 -34.56 22.33 -1.23
C GLY A 345 -34.99 23.44 -2.18
N SER A 346 -35.91 23.11 -3.07
CA SER A 346 -36.52 24.00 -4.03
C SER A 346 -37.74 24.72 -3.44
N PRO A 347 -38.29 25.72 -4.12
CA PRO A 347 -39.58 26.32 -3.70
C PRO A 347 -40.73 25.32 -3.59
N LYS A 348 -40.67 24.20 -4.30
CA LYS A 348 -41.73 23.19 -4.33
C LYS A 348 -41.50 22.01 -3.36
N ILE A 349 -40.25 21.66 -3.04
CA ILE A 349 -39.90 20.59 -2.10
C ILE A 349 -38.72 21.04 -1.25
N VAL A 350 -38.86 20.92 0.06
CA VAL A 350 -37.81 21.05 1.04
C VAL A 350 -37.73 19.75 1.84
N THR A 351 -36.55 19.24 2.07
CA THR A 351 -36.30 18.12 2.99
C THR A 351 -35.36 18.61 4.09
N ALA A 352 -35.70 18.29 5.34
CA ALA A 352 -34.90 18.70 6.48
C ALA A 352 -35.00 17.67 7.61
N ARG A 353 -34.10 17.83 8.59
CA ARG A 353 -33.98 16.99 9.78
C ARG A 353 -34.00 17.88 11.02
N SER A 354 -34.78 17.50 12.02
CA SER A 354 -34.81 18.11 13.34
C SER A 354 -34.33 17.15 14.40
N SER A 355 -33.55 17.63 15.36
CA SER A 355 -33.11 16.90 16.56
C SER A 355 -34.09 17.05 17.76
N LYS A 356 -35.13 17.87 17.61
CA LYS A 356 -36.14 18.06 18.65
C LYS A 356 -36.99 16.81 18.87
N PRO A 357 -37.62 16.66 20.06
CA PRO A 357 -38.56 15.58 20.34
C PRO A 357 -39.70 15.53 19.32
N LYS A 358 -40.09 14.32 18.90
CA LYS A 358 -41.14 14.08 17.90
C LYS A 358 -42.40 14.89 18.13
N GLN A 359 -42.90 14.90 19.36
CA GLN A 359 -44.16 15.60 19.71
C GLN A 359 -44.04 17.12 19.46
N GLU A 360 -42.92 17.73 19.82
CA GLU A 360 -42.65 19.13 19.61
C GLU A 360 -42.58 19.48 18.11
N VAL A 361 -41.96 18.62 17.32
CA VAL A 361 -41.90 18.77 15.86
C VAL A 361 -43.29 18.75 15.24
N ILE A 362 -44.13 17.79 15.66
CA ILE A 362 -45.51 17.67 15.16
C ILE A 362 -46.32 18.95 15.47
N GLU A 363 -46.28 19.40 16.72
CA GLU A 363 -47.01 20.60 17.16
C GLU A 363 -46.58 21.86 16.41
N LEU A 364 -45.28 22.04 16.20
CA LEU A 364 -44.75 23.17 15.45
C LEU A 364 -45.15 23.12 13.97
N LEU A 365 -45.09 21.95 13.35
CA LEU A 365 -45.50 21.77 11.95
C LEU A 365 -47.00 22.02 11.75
N GLN A 366 -47.84 21.59 12.70
CA GLN A 366 -49.30 21.80 12.66
C GLN A 366 -49.72 23.25 12.89
N LYS A 367 -48.96 24.02 13.69
CA LYS A 367 -49.24 25.42 13.95
C LYS A 367 -48.84 26.36 12.81
N THR A 368 -47.99 25.91 11.90
CA THR A 368 -47.40 26.77 10.85
C THR A 368 -48.21 26.75 9.55
N ILE A 369 -49.14 25.85 9.41
CA ILE A 369 -50.01 25.66 8.26
C ILE A 369 -51.45 25.93 8.64
#